data_224ff7a58edc24cb0e687cfa05b91d36
#
_entry.id   224ff7a58edc24cb0e687cfa05b91d36
#
_cell.length_a   1.000
_cell.length_b   1.000
_cell.length_c   1.000
_cell.angle_alpha   90.00
_cell.angle_beta   90.00
_cell.angle_gamma   90.00
#
_symmetry.space_group_name_H-M   'P 1'
#
loop_
_entity.id
_entity.type
_entity.pdbx_description
1 polymer ?
#
loop_
_entity_poly.entity_id
_entity_poly.type
_entity_poly.pdbx_seq_one_letter_code
_entity_poly.pdbx_strand_id
1 'polypeptide(L)'
;FASQLQKTLKVPVGIISCTWKDTPAEAWASYDALENLPSYNKETEMLESLEFNPEKIEAEYARKREKWYQALYEHDMGWCDDHQVWAEPDYSDENWKTMELPGYWEDKGMKDFDGVVWFRKTIDIPRNWARKNVTINLGNIADESIVYYNGTEIGRNTKADASRYYTIPLSS
;
A
#
# COMPACT_ATOMS: atom_id res chain seq x y z
N PHE A 1 -10.49 11.60 -31.63
CA PHE A 1 -10.26 10.45 -32.51
C PHE A 1 -11.58 9.90 -33.05
N ALA A 2 -12.49 9.34 -32.21
CA ALA A 2 -13.76 8.76 -32.67
C ALA A 2 -14.64 9.72 -33.50
N SER A 3 -14.77 10.97 -33.06
CA SER A 3 -15.50 11.98 -33.80
C SER A 3 -14.95 12.24 -35.21
N GLN A 4 -13.63 12.19 -35.38
CA GLN A 4 -12.99 12.32 -36.68
C GLN A 4 -13.24 11.09 -37.55
N LEU A 5 -13.14 9.88 -36.98
CA LEU A 5 -13.47 8.65 -37.71
C LEU A 5 -14.94 8.63 -38.16
N GLN A 6 -15.86 8.99 -37.28
CA GLN A 6 -17.29 9.08 -37.62
C GLN A 6 -17.55 10.03 -38.81
N LYS A 7 -16.92 11.19 -38.79
CA LYS A 7 -17.07 12.19 -39.90
C LYS A 7 -16.51 11.64 -41.21
N THR A 8 -15.41 10.92 -41.18
CA THR A 8 -14.74 10.37 -42.36
C THR A 8 -15.47 9.14 -42.91
N LEU A 9 -15.82 8.19 -42.03
CA LEU A 9 -16.39 6.91 -42.39
C LEU A 9 -17.93 6.95 -42.51
N LYS A 10 -18.58 7.98 -41.96
CA LYS A 10 -20.04 8.15 -41.91
C LYS A 10 -20.78 6.95 -41.32
N VAL A 11 -20.16 6.27 -40.39
CA VAL A 11 -20.73 5.14 -39.62
C VAL A 11 -20.67 5.46 -38.12
N PRO A 12 -21.56 4.89 -37.30
CA PRO A 12 -21.41 4.97 -35.84
C PRO A 12 -20.07 4.44 -35.38
N VAL A 13 -19.38 5.18 -34.51
CA VAL A 13 -18.08 4.77 -33.92
C VAL A 13 -18.21 4.80 -32.42
N GLY A 14 -18.04 3.65 -31.80
CA GLY A 14 -17.91 3.50 -30.36
C GLY A 14 -16.45 3.47 -29.90
N ILE A 15 -16.18 3.89 -28.68
CA ILE A 15 -14.88 3.76 -28.05
C ILE A 15 -15.06 2.90 -26.80
N ILE A 16 -14.19 1.89 -26.64
CA ILE A 16 -14.04 1.14 -25.42
C ILE A 16 -12.70 1.57 -24.82
N SER A 17 -12.72 2.13 -23.61
CA SER A 17 -11.51 2.45 -22.85
C SER A 17 -11.23 1.32 -21.87
N CYS A 18 -10.14 0.61 -22.07
CA CYS A 18 -9.63 -0.40 -21.16
C CYS A 18 -8.32 0.12 -20.59
N THR A 19 -8.40 0.76 -19.42
CA THR A 19 -7.22 1.32 -18.74
C THR A 19 -7.27 0.99 -17.27
N TRP A 20 -6.14 0.57 -16.74
CA TRP A 20 -5.94 0.37 -15.30
C TRP A 20 -4.59 0.96 -14.92
N LYS A 21 -4.61 1.91 -13.99
CA LYS A 21 -3.41 2.61 -13.53
C LYS A 21 -2.42 1.60 -12.94
N ASP A 22 -1.13 1.84 -13.20
CA ASP A 22 -0.02 1.08 -12.65
C ASP A 22 0.01 -0.41 -13.04
N THR A 23 -0.61 -0.79 -14.16
CA THR A 23 -0.47 -2.12 -14.73
C THR A 23 0.60 -2.16 -15.82
N PRO A 24 1.46 -3.20 -15.85
CA PRO A 24 2.46 -3.36 -16.91
C PRO A 24 1.80 -3.69 -18.25
N ALA A 25 2.50 -3.43 -19.35
CA ALA A 25 1.97 -3.63 -20.70
C ALA A 25 1.58 -5.09 -20.97
N GLU A 26 2.29 -6.02 -20.37
CA GLU A 26 2.09 -7.46 -20.49
C GLU A 26 0.73 -7.91 -19.94
N ALA A 27 0.20 -7.22 -18.94
CA ALA A 27 -1.14 -7.50 -18.40
C ALA A 27 -2.27 -7.27 -19.44
N TRP A 28 -1.96 -6.57 -20.53
CA TRP A 28 -2.87 -6.27 -21.63
C TRP A 28 -2.58 -7.08 -22.90
N ALA A 29 -1.54 -7.92 -22.86
CA ALA A 29 -1.22 -8.83 -23.96
C ALA A 29 -2.13 -10.07 -23.91
N SER A 30 -2.41 -10.66 -25.07
CA SER A 30 -3.12 -11.92 -25.12
C SER A 30 -2.24 -13.07 -24.62
N TYR A 31 -2.86 -14.15 -24.13
CA TYR A 31 -2.15 -15.36 -23.73
C TYR A 31 -1.24 -15.87 -24.85
N ASP A 32 -1.75 -16.00 -26.08
CA ASP A 32 -1.00 -16.47 -27.25
C ASP A 32 0.25 -15.62 -27.55
N ALA A 33 0.23 -14.34 -27.16
CA ALA A 33 1.39 -13.46 -27.32
C ALA A 33 2.46 -13.70 -26.26
N LEU A 34 2.06 -14.15 -25.08
CA LEU A 34 2.95 -14.36 -23.92
C LEU A 34 3.46 -15.79 -23.81
N GLU A 35 2.69 -16.80 -24.22
CA GLU A 35 3.00 -18.24 -24.05
C GLU A 35 4.34 -18.67 -24.65
N ASN A 36 4.79 -17.97 -25.69
CA ASN A 36 6.06 -18.27 -26.37
C ASN A 36 7.24 -17.43 -25.83
N LEU A 37 7.04 -16.64 -24.79
CA LEU A 37 8.07 -15.80 -24.19
C LEU A 37 8.59 -16.43 -22.89
N PRO A 38 9.85 -16.90 -22.84
CA PRO A 38 10.39 -17.60 -21.68
C PRO A 38 10.28 -16.83 -20.35
N SER A 39 10.25 -15.49 -20.41
CA SER A 39 10.11 -14.62 -19.25
C SER A 39 8.75 -14.71 -18.56
N TYR A 40 7.72 -15.26 -19.24
CA TYR A 40 6.35 -15.37 -18.73
C TYR A 40 5.87 -16.81 -18.52
N ASN A 41 6.76 -17.80 -18.67
CA ASN A 41 6.39 -19.22 -18.52
C ASN A 41 5.68 -19.51 -17.20
N LYS A 42 6.13 -18.91 -16.08
CA LYS A 42 5.52 -19.14 -14.76
C LYS A 42 4.09 -18.61 -14.70
N GLU A 43 3.85 -17.45 -15.27
CA GLU A 43 2.55 -16.80 -15.30
C GLU A 43 1.58 -17.55 -16.20
N THR A 44 2.05 -17.99 -17.37
CA THR A 44 1.24 -18.75 -18.33
C THR A 44 0.89 -20.15 -17.79
N GLU A 45 1.86 -20.88 -17.24
CA GLU A 45 1.63 -22.17 -16.57
C GLU A 45 0.64 -22.04 -15.38
N MET A 46 0.74 -20.95 -14.62
CA MET A 46 -0.19 -20.68 -13.53
C MET A 46 -1.61 -20.45 -14.06
N LEU A 47 -1.79 -19.64 -15.10
CA LEU A 47 -3.09 -19.37 -15.70
C LEU A 47 -3.73 -20.65 -16.26
N GLU A 48 -2.94 -21.51 -16.91
CA GLU A 48 -3.38 -22.82 -17.38
C GLU A 48 -3.82 -23.72 -16.22
N SER A 49 -3.03 -23.80 -15.16
CA SER A 49 -3.34 -24.62 -13.99
C SER A 49 -4.64 -24.22 -13.29
N LEU A 50 -5.00 -22.93 -13.41
CA LEU A 50 -6.24 -22.36 -12.90
C LEU A 50 -7.38 -22.37 -13.93
N GLU A 51 -7.17 -23.02 -15.09
CA GLU A 51 -8.16 -23.18 -16.18
C GLU A 51 -8.70 -21.82 -16.69
N PHE A 52 -7.90 -20.75 -16.62
CA PHE A 52 -8.33 -19.37 -16.93
C PHE A 52 -9.60 -18.94 -16.17
N ASN A 53 -9.89 -19.57 -15.06
CA ASN A 53 -11.07 -19.29 -14.25
C ASN A 53 -10.83 -18.08 -13.36
N PRO A 54 -11.56 -16.95 -13.53
CA PRO A 54 -11.33 -15.73 -12.73
C PRO A 54 -11.47 -15.94 -11.23
N GLU A 55 -12.42 -16.78 -10.78
CA GLU A 55 -12.64 -17.05 -9.36
C GLU A 55 -11.46 -17.83 -8.74
N LYS A 56 -10.92 -18.82 -9.47
CA LYS A 56 -9.73 -19.55 -9.04
C LYS A 56 -8.49 -18.65 -8.99
N ILE A 57 -8.34 -17.76 -9.98
CA ILE A 57 -7.24 -16.78 -10.05
C ILE A 57 -7.31 -15.81 -8.87
N GLU A 58 -8.50 -15.28 -8.58
CA GLU A 58 -8.71 -14.36 -7.44
C GLU A 58 -8.44 -15.05 -6.10
N ALA A 59 -8.92 -16.30 -5.92
CA ALA A 59 -8.67 -17.08 -4.72
C ALA A 59 -7.17 -17.37 -4.51
N GLU A 60 -6.43 -17.71 -5.58
CA GLU A 60 -4.98 -17.94 -5.51
C GLU A 60 -4.23 -16.65 -5.18
N TYR A 61 -4.65 -15.54 -5.77
CA TYR A 61 -4.08 -14.22 -5.43
C TYR A 61 -4.33 -13.85 -3.97
N ALA A 62 -5.56 -14.03 -3.48
CA ALA A 62 -5.91 -13.77 -2.09
C ALA A 62 -5.08 -14.64 -1.13
N ARG A 63 -4.88 -15.93 -1.46
CA ARG A 63 -4.05 -16.85 -0.69
C ARG A 63 -2.58 -16.42 -0.65
N LYS A 64 -2.02 -15.98 -1.79
CA LYS A 64 -0.63 -15.48 -1.86
C LYS A 64 -0.47 -14.20 -1.05
N ARG A 65 -1.44 -13.29 -1.17
CA ARG A 65 -1.44 -12.04 -0.41
C ARG A 65 -1.49 -12.29 1.09
N GLU A 66 -2.36 -13.20 1.55
CA GLU A 66 -2.46 -13.55 2.96
C GLU A 66 -1.14 -14.12 3.50
N LYS A 67 -0.50 -15.03 2.77
CA LYS A 67 0.82 -15.55 3.16
C LYS A 67 1.88 -14.46 3.23
N TRP A 68 1.85 -13.51 2.33
CA TRP A 68 2.77 -12.38 2.35
C TRP A 68 2.57 -11.51 3.59
N TYR A 69 1.31 -11.19 3.95
CA TYR A 69 1.01 -10.46 5.19
C TYR A 69 1.46 -11.23 6.44
N GLN A 70 1.19 -12.53 6.51
CA GLN A 70 1.67 -13.35 7.61
C GLN A 70 3.19 -13.28 7.76
N ALA A 71 3.93 -13.41 6.66
CA ALA A 71 5.39 -13.29 6.67
C ALA A 71 5.86 -11.89 7.10
N LEU A 72 5.16 -10.81 6.72
CA LEU A 72 5.47 -9.46 7.18
C LEU A 72 5.35 -9.35 8.70
N TYR A 73 4.26 -9.81 9.28
CA TYR A 73 4.02 -9.73 10.73
C TYR A 73 4.97 -10.64 11.52
N GLU A 74 5.28 -11.83 11.00
CA GLU A 74 6.25 -12.74 11.64
C GLU A 74 7.67 -12.16 11.73
N HIS A 75 8.03 -11.25 10.80
CA HIS A 75 9.37 -10.63 10.75
C HIS A 75 9.38 -9.19 11.28
N ASP A 76 8.23 -8.63 11.64
CA ASP A 76 8.14 -7.30 12.21
C ASP A 76 8.56 -7.30 13.68
N MET A 77 9.80 -6.86 13.96
CA MET A 77 10.35 -6.78 15.31
C MET A 77 9.63 -5.74 16.19
N GLY A 78 8.83 -4.85 15.62
CA GLY A 78 7.97 -3.93 16.36
C GLY A 78 6.73 -4.59 16.93
N TRP A 79 6.48 -5.84 16.54
CA TRP A 79 5.35 -6.64 16.95
C TRP A 79 5.83 -7.88 17.71
N CYS A 80 5.46 -8.04 18.97
CA CYS A 80 5.86 -9.17 19.81
C CYS A 80 4.65 -9.64 20.62
N ASP A 81 4.31 -10.92 20.53
CA ASP A 81 3.20 -11.56 21.28
C ASP A 81 1.90 -10.75 21.22
N ASP A 82 1.45 -10.40 20.02
CA ASP A 82 0.26 -9.57 19.75
C ASP A 82 0.33 -8.14 20.36
N HIS A 83 1.52 -7.68 20.71
CA HIS A 83 1.75 -6.36 21.27
C HIS A 83 2.74 -5.55 20.43
N GLN A 84 2.42 -4.25 20.22
CA GLN A 84 3.23 -3.34 19.40
C GLN A 84 4.28 -2.66 20.24
N VAL A 85 5.36 -3.37 20.55
CA VAL A 85 6.42 -2.89 21.46
C VAL A 85 7.06 -1.59 21.02
N TRP A 86 7.13 -1.35 19.70
CA TRP A 86 7.69 -0.11 19.17
C TRP A 86 6.70 1.07 19.17
N ALA A 87 5.45 0.84 19.49
CA ALA A 87 4.46 1.90 19.68
C ALA A 87 4.44 2.45 21.11
N GLU A 88 5.05 1.74 22.08
CA GLU A 88 5.03 2.12 23.47
C GLU A 88 5.71 3.48 23.73
N PRO A 89 5.14 4.33 24.62
CA PRO A 89 5.67 5.67 24.86
C PRO A 89 7.08 5.69 25.45
N ASP A 90 7.44 4.69 26.22
CA ASP A 90 8.73 4.55 26.93
C ASP A 90 9.76 3.69 26.13
N TYR A 91 9.41 3.22 24.94
CA TYR A 91 10.35 2.51 24.07
C TYR A 91 11.50 3.45 23.65
N SER A 92 12.75 3.02 23.87
CA SER A 92 13.93 3.79 23.45
C SER A 92 14.20 3.62 21.96
N ASP A 93 14.19 4.75 21.25
CA ASP A 93 14.52 4.85 19.83
C ASP A 93 15.89 5.50 19.56
N GLU A 94 16.76 5.59 20.59
CA GLU A 94 18.08 6.23 20.52
C GLU A 94 18.99 5.66 19.41
N ASN A 95 18.82 4.39 19.12
CA ASN A 95 19.60 3.70 18.08
C ASN A 95 18.91 3.70 16.70
N TRP A 96 17.76 4.34 16.57
CA TRP A 96 17.06 4.39 15.30
C TRP A 96 17.72 5.41 14.35
N LYS A 97 17.66 5.09 13.07
CA LYS A 97 18.08 6.06 12.03
C LYS A 97 17.02 7.14 11.89
N THR A 98 17.46 8.35 11.59
CA THR A 98 16.55 9.43 11.26
C THR A 98 16.31 9.49 9.75
N MET A 99 15.09 9.82 9.35
CA MET A 99 14.69 10.02 7.97
C MET A 99 13.92 11.34 7.84
N GLU A 100 14.25 12.13 6.84
CA GLU A 100 13.52 13.35 6.55
C GLU A 100 12.27 13.05 5.74
N LEU A 101 11.10 13.44 6.26
CA LEU A 101 9.79 13.25 5.64
C LEU A 101 9.13 14.62 5.37
N PRO A 102 8.27 14.74 4.36
CA PRO A 102 7.77 13.69 3.47
C PRO A 102 8.74 13.27 2.38
N GLY A 103 8.51 12.11 1.80
CA GLY A 103 9.28 11.56 0.67
C GLY A 103 9.15 10.05 0.62
N TYR A 104 9.48 9.46 -0.51
CA TYR A 104 9.57 8.02 -0.63
C TYR A 104 10.82 7.52 0.09
N TRP A 105 10.71 6.41 0.80
CA TRP A 105 11.85 5.83 1.53
C TRP A 105 12.94 5.28 0.60
N GLU A 106 12.56 4.86 -0.60
CA GLU A 106 13.48 4.44 -1.65
C GLU A 106 14.47 5.55 -2.02
N ASP A 107 13.98 6.80 -2.10
CA ASP A 107 14.80 8.00 -2.35
C ASP A 107 15.63 8.40 -1.13
N LYS A 108 15.32 7.86 0.05
CA LYS A 108 15.97 8.16 1.33
C LYS A 108 16.92 7.06 1.79
N GLY A 109 17.31 6.16 0.87
CA GLY A 109 18.33 5.15 1.12
C GLY A 109 17.82 3.75 1.40
N MET A 110 16.53 3.51 1.25
CA MET A 110 15.92 2.18 1.35
C MET A 110 15.50 1.66 -0.03
N LYS A 111 16.41 1.75 -1.00
CA LYS A 111 16.16 1.34 -2.37
C LYS A 111 15.75 -0.13 -2.44
N ASP A 112 14.72 -0.41 -3.25
CA ASP A 112 14.18 -1.76 -3.49
C ASP A 112 13.72 -2.48 -2.19
N PHE A 113 13.29 -1.71 -1.17
CA PHE A 113 12.79 -2.28 0.08
C PHE A 113 11.27 -2.42 0.05
N ASP A 114 10.80 -3.67 0.09
CA ASP A 114 9.40 -4.03 0.28
C ASP A 114 9.22 -4.59 1.69
N GLY A 115 8.38 -3.96 2.51
CA GLY A 115 8.20 -4.41 3.89
C GLY A 115 7.52 -3.38 4.79
N VAL A 116 7.72 -3.53 6.10
CA VAL A 116 7.19 -2.63 7.12
C VAL A 116 8.29 -1.67 7.58
N VAL A 117 7.96 -0.39 7.66
CA VAL A 117 8.84 0.64 8.22
C VAL A 117 8.14 1.34 9.38
N TRP A 118 8.78 1.36 10.52
CA TRP A 118 8.31 2.06 11.69
C TRP A 118 8.91 3.45 11.76
N PHE A 119 8.06 4.45 11.94
CA PHE A 119 8.46 5.83 12.19
C PHE A 119 8.00 6.25 13.58
N ARG A 120 8.87 6.88 14.34
CA ARG A 120 8.53 7.47 15.64
C ARG A 120 8.82 8.96 15.62
N LYS A 121 7.97 9.73 16.31
CA LYS A 121 8.15 11.16 16.48
C LYS A 121 7.57 11.62 17.79
N THR A 122 8.39 12.21 18.65
CA THR A 122 7.92 12.93 19.83
C THR A 122 7.47 14.33 19.44
N ILE A 123 6.32 14.74 19.93
CA ILE A 123 5.75 16.08 19.73
C ILE A 123 5.36 16.67 21.08
N ASP A 124 5.73 17.94 21.29
CA ASP A 124 5.32 18.70 22.48
C ASP A 124 3.95 19.33 22.24
N ILE A 125 2.98 18.93 23.04
CA ILE A 125 1.63 19.48 22.95
C ILE A 125 1.50 20.62 23.98
N PRO A 126 1.14 21.85 23.55
CA PRO A 126 0.96 22.97 24.47
C PRO A 126 -0.11 22.66 25.52
N ARG A 127 0.17 23.03 26.78
CA ARG A 127 -0.76 22.78 27.92
C ARG A 127 -2.18 23.34 27.69
N ASN A 128 -2.32 24.44 26.96
CA ASN A 128 -3.61 25.03 26.64
C ASN A 128 -4.41 24.25 25.57
N TRP A 129 -3.84 23.16 25.03
CA TRP A 129 -4.53 22.21 24.14
C TRP A 129 -5.09 21.03 24.94
N ALA A 130 -4.71 20.84 26.20
CA ALA A 130 -5.29 19.81 27.05
C ALA A 130 -6.82 19.89 27.01
N ARG A 131 -7.50 18.76 26.95
CA ARG A 131 -8.96 18.63 26.82
C ARG A 131 -9.58 19.18 25.51
N LYS A 132 -8.78 19.50 24.49
CA LYS A 132 -9.27 19.86 23.17
C LYS A 132 -9.21 18.65 22.23
N ASN A 133 -10.08 18.62 21.26
CA ASN A 133 -9.92 17.69 20.15
C ASN A 133 -8.74 18.17 19.28
N VAL A 134 -7.69 17.38 19.24
CA VAL A 134 -6.52 17.66 18.42
C VAL A 134 -6.48 16.65 17.27
N THR A 135 -6.27 17.14 16.06
CA THR A 135 -6.14 16.29 14.90
C THR A 135 -4.71 16.32 14.39
N ILE A 136 -4.12 15.14 14.23
CA ILE A 136 -2.85 15.00 13.52
C ILE A 136 -3.12 14.80 12.04
N ASN A 137 -2.39 15.53 11.19
CA ASN A 137 -2.41 15.38 9.76
C ASN A 137 -1.04 14.84 9.30
N LEU A 138 -1.02 13.62 8.80
CA LEU A 138 0.20 12.96 8.31
C LEU A 138 0.37 13.09 6.79
N GLY A 139 -0.54 13.84 6.13
CA GLY A 139 -0.52 13.95 4.67
C GLY A 139 -0.97 12.66 3.96
N ASN A 140 -0.54 12.53 2.72
CA ASN A 140 -0.79 11.33 1.93
C ASN A 140 0.28 10.29 2.23
N ILE A 141 -0.15 9.05 2.43
CA ILE A 141 0.73 7.89 2.54
C ILE A 141 0.41 6.96 1.37
N ALA A 142 1.44 6.54 0.66
CA ALA A 142 1.31 5.81 -0.62
C ALA A 142 0.64 4.45 -0.46
N ASP A 143 0.91 3.75 0.66
CA ASP A 143 0.41 2.40 0.92
C ASP A 143 -0.40 2.32 2.21
N GLU A 144 -0.44 1.16 2.82
CA GLU A 144 -1.14 0.93 4.08
C GLU A 144 -0.38 1.58 5.24
N SER A 145 -1.13 1.99 6.24
CA SER A 145 -0.56 2.58 7.45
C SER A 145 -1.39 2.31 8.69
N ILE A 146 -0.70 2.09 9.80
CA ILE A 146 -1.28 2.04 11.13
C ILE A 146 -0.61 3.15 11.95
N VAL A 147 -1.40 3.90 12.69
CA VAL A 147 -0.91 5.03 13.46
C VAL A 147 -1.23 4.84 14.94
N TYR A 148 -0.21 4.98 15.75
CA TYR A 148 -0.29 4.88 17.20
C TYR A 148 -0.01 6.22 17.84
N TYR A 149 -0.66 6.49 18.94
CA TYR A 149 -0.41 7.61 19.84
C TYR A 149 -0.21 7.07 21.25
N ASN A 150 0.99 7.21 21.80
CA ASN A 150 1.36 6.70 23.11
C ASN A 150 0.90 5.26 23.36
N GLY A 151 1.27 4.34 22.46
CA GLY A 151 0.93 2.92 22.53
C GLY A 151 -0.48 2.56 22.05
N THR A 152 -1.37 3.54 21.89
CA THR A 152 -2.75 3.30 21.46
C THR A 152 -2.91 3.50 19.95
N GLU A 153 -3.47 2.52 19.23
CA GLU A 153 -3.85 2.70 17.83
C GLU A 153 -4.94 3.76 17.70
N ILE A 154 -4.66 4.83 16.97
CA ILE A 154 -5.60 5.91 16.67
C ILE A 154 -6.20 5.82 15.29
N GLY A 155 -5.71 4.92 14.46
CA GLY A 155 -6.31 4.57 13.18
C GLY A 155 -5.40 3.81 12.25
N ARG A 156 -6.04 3.17 11.27
CA ARG A 156 -5.39 2.49 10.16
C ARG A 156 -6.06 2.81 8.84
N ASN A 157 -5.32 2.69 7.77
CA ASN A 157 -5.84 2.91 6.44
C ASN A 157 -5.11 1.98 5.45
N THR A 158 -5.91 1.27 4.65
CA THR A 158 -5.44 0.34 3.61
C THR A 158 -5.55 0.90 2.20
N LYS A 159 -5.97 2.18 2.07
CA LYS A 159 -6.09 2.83 0.76
C LYS A 159 -4.79 3.55 0.43
N ALA A 160 -4.23 3.25 -0.71
CA ALA A 160 -3.09 3.98 -1.24
C ALA A 160 -3.45 5.46 -1.50
N ASP A 161 -2.46 6.33 -1.43
CA ASP A 161 -2.52 7.76 -1.76
C ASP A 161 -3.66 8.55 -1.08
N ALA A 162 -4.13 8.10 0.07
CA ALA A 162 -5.16 8.80 0.83
C ALA A 162 -4.56 9.64 1.95
N SER A 163 -5.12 10.84 2.16
CA SER A 163 -4.73 11.71 3.27
C SER A 163 -5.10 11.08 4.62
N ARG A 164 -4.20 11.19 5.58
CA ARG A 164 -4.29 10.61 6.91
C ARG A 164 -4.57 11.69 7.95
N TYR A 165 -5.78 11.68 8.50
CA TYR A 165 -6.21 12.57 9.59
C TYR A 165 -6.72 11.73 10.74
N TYR A 166 -6.13 11.90 11.92
CA TYR A 166 -6.52 11.14 13.11
C TYR A 166 -6.73 12.07 14.30
N THR A 167 -7.77 11.80 15.09
CA THR A 167 -8.00 12.54 16.35
C THR A 167 -7.15 11.93 17.45
N ILE A 168 -6.37 12.75 18.11
CA ILE A 168 -5.55 12.34 19.26
C ILE A 168 -6.42 12.36 20.51
N PRO A 169 -6.50 11.25 21.26
CA PRO A 169 -7.16 11.22 22.56
C PRO A 169 -6.26 11.89 23.60
N LEU A 170 -6.35 13.20 23.76
CA LEU A 170 -5.65 13.91 24.83
C LEU A 170 -6.36 13.59 26.16
N SER A 171 -5.90 12.56 26.86
CA SER A 171 -6.30 12.31 28.23
C SER A 171 -5.79 13.42 29.15
N SER A 172 -6.61 13.82 30.07
CA SER A 172 -6.32 14.79 31.12
C SER A 172 -5.25 14.32 32.09
#